data_faa83dd30d5179d1e56ce449e7ef71bf
#
_entry.id   faa83dd30d5179d1e56ce449e7ef71bf
#
_cell.length_a   1.000
_cell.length_b   1.000
_cell.length_c   1.000
_cell.angle_alpha   90.00
_cell.angle_beta   90.00
_cell.angle_gamma   90.00
#
_symmetry.space_group_name_H-M   'P 1'
#
loop_
_entity.id
_entity.type
_entity.pdbx_description
1 polymer ?
#
loop_
_entity_poly.entity_id
_entity_poly.type
_entity_poly.pdbx_seq_one_letter_code
_entity_poly.pdbx_strand_id
1 'polypeptide(L)' 'GMLAFECGMGQAPQVEEILRENGYEDIRILRDFTGVERVVTGVRTPPEKA' A
#
# COMPACT_ATOMS: atom_id res chain seq x y z
N GLY A 1 10.12 -1.15 -7.37
CA GLY A 1 10.31 -0.34 -6.20
C GLY A 1 9.20 -0.51 -5.18
N MET A 2 9.40 0.08 -4.06
CA MET A 2 8.46 -0.01 -2.94
C MET A 2 7.93 1.38 -2.63
N LEU A 3 6.63 1.45 -2.39
CA LEU A 3 5.99 2.69 -1.97
C LEU A 3 5.40 2.51 -0.59
N ALA A 4 5.37 3.60 0.16
CA ALA A 4 4.70 3.64 1.45
C ALA A 4 3.88 4.92 1.50
N PHE A 5 2.60 4.79 1.82
CA PHE A 5 1.70 5.93 1.92
C PHE A 5 1.17 6.04 3.34
N GLU A 6 1.23 7.25 3.88
CA GLU A 6 0.51 7.52 5.11
C GLU A 6 -0.95 7.75 4.77
N CYS A 7 -1.83 7.24 5.61
CA CYS A 7 -3.26 7.41 5.39
C CYS A 7 -3.93 7.83 6.68
N GLY A 8 -5.08 8.46 6.53
CA GLY A 8 -5.89 8.81 7.67
C GLY A 8 -6.73 7.63 8.12
N MET A 9 -7.42 7.84 9.23
CA MET A 9 -8.27 6.81 9.79
C MET A 9 -9.32 6.39 8.76
N GLY A 10 -9.42 5.09 8.51
CA GLY A 10 -10.42 4.55 7.62
C GLY A 10 -10.09 4.65 6.14
N GLN A 11 -8.91 5.16 5.79
CA GLN A 11 -8.55 5.35 4.39
C GLN A 11 -7.70 4.22 3.81
N ALA A 12 -7.19 3.33 4.66
CA ALA A 12 -6.27 2.30 4.19
C ALA A 12 -6.87 1.41 3.10
N PRO A 13 -8.14 0.98 3.18
CA PRO A 13 -8.68 0.15 2.11
C PRO A 13 -8.71 0.86 0.76
N GLN A 14 -8.97 2.16 0.75
CA GLN A 14 -8.97 2.91 -0.50
C GLN A 14 -7.57 2.99 -1.10
N VAL A 15 -6.57 3.22 -0.25
CA VAL A 15 -5.19 3.28 -0.71
C VAL A 15 -4.75 1.92 -1.23
N GLU A 16 -5.13 0.86 -0.53
CA GLU A 16 -4.82 -0.48 -0.98
C GLU A 16 -5.37 -0.75 -2.38
N GLU A 17 -6.61 -0.35 -2.61
CA GLU A 17 -7.24 -0.57 -3.90
C GLU A 17 -6.53 0.21 -5.00
N ILE A 18 -6.17 1.46 -4.70
CA ILE A 18 -5.45 2.27 -5.67
C ILE A 18 -4.12 1.64 -6.04
N LEU A 19 -3.39 1.15 -5.05
CA LEU A 19 -2.11 0.51 -5.32
C LEU A 19 -2.30 -0.74 -6.16
N ARG A 20 -3.31 -1.55 -5.83
CA ARG A 20 -3.56 -2.76 -6.59
C ARG A 20 -3.90 -2.46 -8.03
N GLU A 21 -4.70 -1.42 -8.26
CA GLU A 21 -5.06 -1.05 -9.62
C GLU A 21 -3.88 -0.52 -10.42
N ASN A 22 -2.84 -0.07 -9.73
CA ASN A 22 -1.65 0.44 -10.39
C ASN A 22 -0.53 -0.59 -10.46
N GLY A 23 -0.84 -1.85 -10.22
CA GLY A 23 0.12 -2.92 -10.43
C GLY A 23 1.01 -3.22 -9.25
N TYR A 24 0.68 -2.70 -8.08
CA TYR A 24 1.45 -3.01 -6.88
C TYR A 24 1.02 -4.33 -6.30
N GLU A 25 1.99 -5.05 -5.76
CA GLU A 25 1.78 -6.35 -5.13
C GLU A 25 2.33 -6.33 -3.73
N ASP A 26 2.08 -7.42 -3.01
CA ASP A 26 2.56 -7.57 -1.63
C ASP A 26 2.16 -6.35 -0.80
N ILE A 27 0.89 -5.98 -0.92
CA ILE A 27 0.38 -4.79 -0.26
C ILE A 27 0.17 -5.11 1.21
N ARG A 28 0.69 -4.25 2.09
CA ARG A 28 0.60 -4.44 3.52
C ARG A 28 0.07 -3.17 4.16
N ILE A 29 -0.68 -3.38 5.24
CA ILE A 29 -1.23 -2.28 6.00
C ILE A 29 -0.62 -2.34 7.39
N LEU A 30 0.00 -1.24 7.79
CA LEU A 30 0.67 -1.16 9.08
C LEU A 30 -0.15 -0.30 10.02
N ARG A 31 -0.25 -0.75 11.26
CA ARG A 31 -0.98 -0.03 12.29
C ARG A 31 -0.01 0.60 13.26
N ASP A 32 -0.45 1.72 13.85
CA ASP A 32 0.32 2.32 14.92
C ASP A 32 0.02 1.59 16.24
N PHE A 33 0.61 2.10 17.30
CA PHE A 33 0.48 1.41 18.60
C PHE A 33 -0.94 1.51 19.17
N THR A 34 -1.78 2.37 18.61
CA THR A 34 -3.18 2.43 19.01
C THR A 34 -4.07 1.54 18.18
N GLY A 35 -3.50 0.83 17.19
CA GLY A 35 -4.27 -0.05 16.33
C GLY A 35 -4.88 0.61 15.13
N VAL A 36 -4.56 1.87 14.87
CA VAL A 36 -5.10 2.59 13.72
C VAL A 36 -4.19 2.37 12.53
N GLU A 37 -4.80 2.05 11.39
CA GLU A 37 -4.05 1.84 10.16
C GLU A 37 -3.51 3.17 9.67
N ARG A 38 -2.20 3.28 9.58
CA ARG A 38 -1.54 4.54 9.27
C ARG A 38 -0.75 4.51 7.98
N VAL A 39 -0.24 3.35 7.61
CA VAL A 39 0.65 3.24 6.47
C VAL A 39 0.24 2.06 5.62
N VAL A 40 0.18 2.27 4.32
CA VAL A 40 -0.04 1.20 3.35
C VAL A 40 1.20 1.12 2.49
N THR A 41 1.76 -0.07 2.37
CA THR A 41 2.94 -0.28 1.54
C THR A 41 2.59 -1.20 0.40
N GLY A 42 3.33 -1.07 -0.68
CA GLY A 42 3.18 -1.95 -1.82
C GLY A 42 4.48 -2.03 -2.59
N VAL A 43 4.66 -3.12 -3.29
CA VAL A 43 5.85 -3.36 -4.10
C VAL A 43 5.43 -3.45 -5.55
N ARG A 44 6.11 -2.70 -6.39
CA ARG A 44 5.87 -2.77 -7.81
C ARG A 44 7.14 -3.25 -8.51
N THR A 45 7.01 -4.36 -9.18
CA THR A 45 8.10 -4.92 -9.95
C THR A 45 8.02 -4.36 -11.35
N PRO A 46 9.13 -3.85 -11.89
CA PRO A 46 9.10 -3.37 -13.28
C PRO A 46 8.73 -4.52 -14.21
N PRO A 47 8.02 -4.23 -15.29
CA PRO A 47 7.70 -5.28 -16.24
C PRO A 47 8.97 -5.89 -16.79
N GLU A 48 8.93 -7.21 -16.93
CA GLU A 48 10.07 -7.89 -17.50
C GLU A 48 10.22 -7.56 -18.94
N LYS A 49 11.45 -7.32 -19.33
CA LYS A 49 11.71 -7.07 -20.72
C LYS A 49 11.56 -8.37 -21.49
N ALA A 50 10.78 -8.27 -22.50
CA ALA A 50 10.58 -9.43 -23.35
C ALA A 50 11.77 -9.62 -24.29
#